data_6af83c886131982b60bf92da31069e3c
#
_entry.id   6af83c886131982b60bf92da31069e3c
#
_cell.length_a   1.000
_cell.length_b   1.000
_cell.length_c   1.000
_cell.angle_alpha   90.00
_cell.angle_beta   90.00
_cell.angle_gamma   90.00
#
_symmetry.space_group_name_H-M   'P 1'
#
loop_
_entity.id
_entity.type
_entity.pdbx_description
1 polymer ?
#
loop_
_entity_poly.entity_id
_entity_poly.type
_entity_poly.pdbx_seq_one_letter_code
_entity_poly.pdbx_strand_id
1 'polypeptide(L)'
;VYGPDESIPADFATFANTRFVQLVDGMDNSAPALNFPLGNLLGMTETDVLSVEIIPGTSSSLYGANAFNGILLMNSKNPFDYQGLSGQYKRGITSSDASGDNEYQDLQIRWGHKFSDKLAMKINFAYLRGKDWVANSEVDAEGRLDENGIGLTRAAYNHNGINIYGDEVAADINGVAQLLESMGLAPAGISSLIPSVTVSRTGYNEVDLTDHIAESKKADWGLYYRPIENSNFELSYIGKWGSGQTLYQATNRLSIEDFIMTQHKIEVKNDNYF
;
A
#
# COMPACT_ATOMS: atom_id res chain seq x y z
N VAL A 1 -16.13 -10.15 -4.87
CA VAL A 1 -16.77 -9.03 -4.16
C VAL A 1 -17.30 -9.62 -2.88
N TYR A 2 -16.62 -9.38 -1.78
CA TYR A 2 -17.05 -9.84 -0.45
C TYR A 2 -18.07 -8.84 0.09
N GLY A 3 -19.12 -9.34 0.73
CA GLY A 3 -20.13 -8.51 1.37
C GLY A 3 -19.57 -7.82 2.63
N PRO A 4 -20.25 -6.79 3.15
CA PRO A 4 -19.75 -6.00 4.29
C PRO A 4 -19.60 -6.80 5.60
N ASP A 5 -20.08 -8.03 5.66
CA ASP A 5 -20.06 -8.89 6.86
C ASP A 5 -19.07 -10.07 6.77
N GLU A 6 -18.33 -10.20 5.66
CA GLU A 6 -17.30 -11.24 5.55
C GLU A 6 -15.94 -10.63 5.87
N SER A 7 -15.51 -10.75 7.11
CA SER A 7 -14.13 -10.51 7.48
C SER A 7 -13.24 -11.48 6.71
N ILE A 8 -12.45 -10.97 5.77
CA ILE A 8 -11.34 -11.75 5.20
C ILE A 8 -10.44 -12.08 6.38
N PRO A 9 -10.15 -13.36 6.67
CA PRO A 9 -9.23 -13.69 7.73
C PRO A 9 -7.92 -12.90 7.54
N ALA A 10 -7.46 -12.24 8.59
CA ALA A 10 -6.25 -11.41 8.54
C ALA A 10 -5.06 -12.15 7.91
N ASP A 11 -4.98 -13.45 8.14
CA ASP A 11 -3.97 -14.34 7.57
C ASP A 11 -4.06 -14.43 6.04
N PHE A 12 -5.25 -14.36 5.46
CA PHE A 12 -5.42 -14.43 4.01
C PHE A 12 -5.01 -13.13 3.31
N ALA A 13 -5.34 -11.98 3.89
CA ALA A 13 -4.96 -10.68 3.33
C ALA A 13 -3.44 -10.50 3.38
N THR A 14 -2.80 -10.85 4.51
CA THR A 14 -1.35 -10.85 4.66
C THR A 14 -0.68 -11.83 3.71
N PHE A 15 -1.25 -13.02 3.56
CA PHE A 15 -0.74 -14.03 2.66
C PHE A 15 -0.82 -13.61 1.17
N ALA A 16 -1.91 -12.97 0.77
CA ALA A 16 -2.11 -12.53 -0.60
C ALA A 16 -1.15 -11.39 -0.99
N ASN A 17 -1.01 -10.36 -0.14
CA ASN A 17 -0.26 -9.16 -0.46
C ASN A 17 1.26 -9.34 -0.42
N THR A 18 1.78 -10.15 0.50
CA THR A 18 3.22 -10.35 0.66
C THR A 18 3.83 -11.39 -0.28
N ARG A 19 3.00 -12.12 -1.06
CA ARG A 19 3.42 -13.22 -1.92
C ARG A 19 3.07 -13.03 -3.40
N PHE A 20 2.82 -11.80 -3.77
CA PHE A 20 2.54 -11.38 -5.13
C PHE A 20 3.59 -10.38 -5.59
N VAL A 21 4.33 -10.72 -6.64
CA VAL A 21 5.40 -9.87 -7.15
C VAL A 21 4.85 -8.95 -8.24
N GLN A 22 5.18 -7.65 -8.13
CA GLN A 22 4.87 -6.66 -9.15
C GLN A 22 6.18 -6.18 -9.78
N LEU A 23 6.38 -6.47 -11.05
CA LEU A 23 7.54 -6.03 -11.80
C LEU A 23 7.14 -4.94 -12.80
N VAL A 24 7.85 -3.82 -12.75
CA VAL A 24 7.73 -2.72 -13.71
C VAL A 24 9.02 -2.63 -14.51
N ASP A 25 8.97 -2.96 -15.80
CA ASP A 25 10.15 -3.12 -16.66
C ASP A 25 11.22 -4.05 -16.03
N GLY A 26 10.77 -5.13 -15.35
CA GLY A 26 11.64 -6.06 -14.64
C GLY A 26 12.21 -5.59 -13.32
N MET A 27 11.87 -4.39 -12.84
CA MET A 27 12.21 -3.91 -11.49
C MET A 27 11.08 -4.22 -10.51
N ASP A 28 11.43 -4.73 -9.33
CA ASP A 28 10.45 -5.00 -8.28
C ASP A 28 9.85 -3.68 -7.75
N ASN A 29 8.52 -3.60 -7.78
CA ASN A 29 7.75 -2.45 -7.32
C ASN A 29 7.27 -2.64 -5.87
N SER A 30 8.07 -3.27 -5.04
CA SER A 30 7.78 -3.51 -3.62
C SER A 30 8.64 -2.65 -2.71
N ALA A 31 8.13 -2.35 -1.52
CA ALA A 31 8.92 -1.68 -0.47
C ALA A 31 10.01 -2.65 0.05
N PRO A 32 11.30 -2.30 -0.01
CA PRO A 32 12.39 -3.23 0.23
C PRO A 32 12.39 -3.91 1.61
N ALA A 33 11.95 -3.23 2.65
CA ALA A 33 11.96 -3.77 4.01
C ALA A 33 10.62 -4.41 4.42
N LEU A 34 9.54 -3.98 3.80
CA LEU A 34 8.17 -4.33 4.20
C LEU A 34 7.51 -5.31 3.24
N ASN A 35 8.11 -5.52 2.08
CA ASN A 35 7.72 -6.53 1.09
C ASN A 35 6.28 -6.41 0.60
N PHE A 36 5.70 -5.21 0.62
CA PHE A 36 4.38 -4.94 0.06
C PHE A 36 4.48 -4.10 -1.22
N PRO A 37 3.55 -4.27 -2.16
CA PRO A 37 3.52 -3.50 -3.39
C PRO A 37 3.34 -2.02 -3.12
N LEU A 38 4.20 -1.17 -3.71
CA LEU A 38 4.12 0.28 -3.56
C LEU A 38 2.93 0.90 -4.33
N GLY A 39 2.24 0.07 -5.13
CA GLY A 39 1.07 0.52 -5.87
C GLY A 39 1.35 1.77 -6.69
N ASN A 40 0.57 2.81 -6.47
CA ASN A 40 0.69 4.04 -7.23
C ASN A 40 1.83 4.98 -6.76
N LEU A 41 2.49 4.71 -5.63
CA LEU A 41 3.60 5.55 -5.15
C LEU A 41 4.81 5.50 -6.10
N LEU A 42 5.08 4.35 -6.72
CA LEU A 42 6.19 4.17 -7.68
C LEU A 42 5.79 3.41 -8.95
N GLY A 43 4.54 3.02 -9.09
CA GLY A 43 4.04 2.26 -10.25
C GLY A 43 4.15 3.03 -11.57
N MET A 44 3.94 2.30 -12.68
CA MET A 44 3.95 2.86 -14.02
C MET A 44 2.81 3.87 -14.24
N THR A 45 3.05 4.89 -15.06
CA THR A 45 2.00 5.81 -15.52
C THR A 45 1.16 5.14 -16.60
N GLU A 46 -0.16 5.31 -16.58
CA GLU A 46 -1.07 4.72 -17.57
C GLU A 46 -0.71 5.11 -19.01
N THR A 47 -0.22 6.35 -19.19
CA THR A 47 0.19 6.86 -20.51
C THR A 47 1.39 6.11 -21.09
N ASP A 48 2.22 5.47 -20.25
CA ASP A 48 3.43 4.73 -20.66
C ASP A 48 3.24 3.20 -20.67
N VAL A 49 2.11 2.67 -20.21
CA VAL A 49 1.83 1.24 -20.22
C VAL A 49 1.74 0.72 -21.66
N LEU A 50 2.54 -0.28 -21.98
CA LEU A 50 2.46 -1.07 -23.22
C LEU A 50 1.63 -2.34 -23.00
N SER A 51 2.01 -3.15 -22.01
CA SER A 51 1.33 -4.39 -21.66
C SER A 51 1.32 -4.63 -20.16
N VAL A 52 0.30 -5.35 -19.71
CA VAL A 52 0.18 -5.87 -18.36
C VAL A 52 -0.12 -7.36 -18.48
N GLU A 53 0.74 -8.18 -17.90
CA GLU A 53 0.63 -9.63 -17.92
C GLU A 53 0.50 -10.16 -16.50
N ILE A 54 -0.44 -11.06 -16.28
CA ILE A 54 -0.63 -11.73 -15.00
C ILE A 54 -0.25 -13.21 -15.17
N ILE A 55 0.75 -13.63 -14.41
CA ILE A 55 1.17 -15.03 -14.34
C ILE A 55 0.66 -15.61 -13.04
N PRO A 56 -0.41 -16.41 -13.04
CA PRO A 56 -0.96 -17.01 -11.83
C PRO A 56 -0.09 -18.17 -11.34
N GLY A 57 -0.10 -18.39 -10.03
CA GLY A 57 0.55 -19.55 -9.40
C GLY A 57 2.00 -19.31 -9.00
N THR A 58 2.67 -20.40 -8.65
CA THR A 58 4.04 -20.36 -8.12
C THR A 58 5.07 -20.23 -9.24
N SER A 59 5.78 -19.13 -9.29
CA SER A 59 6.83 -18.85 -10.27
C SER A 59 8.14 -18.39 -9.61
N SER A 60 8.34 -18.76 -8.36
CA SER A 60 9.51 -18.35 -7.55
C SER A 60 10.85 -18.79 -8.13
N SER A 61 10.89 -19.86 -8.91
CA SER A 61 12.11 -20.32 -9.57
C SER A 61 12.64 -19.38 -10.64
N LEU A 62 11.76 -18.57 -11.24
CA LEU A 62 12.10 -17.61 -12.29
C LEU A 62 12.15 -16.16 -11.79
N TYR A 63 11.33 -15.81 -10.82
CA TYR A 63 11.07 -14.43 -10.42
C TYR A 63 11.36 -14.11 -8.95
N GLY A 64 11.93 -15.07 -8.20
CA GLY A 64 12.38 -14.85 -6.83
C GLY A 64 11.40 -15.26 -5.74
N ALA A 65 11.79 -15.01 -4.50
CA ALA A 65 11.22 -15.64 -3.31
C ALA A 65 9.75 -15.32 -3.02
N ASN A 66 9.22 -14.22 -3.49
CA ASN A 66 7.85 -13.78 -3.18
C ASN A 66 6.81 -14.14 -4.25
N ALA A 67 7.21 -14.82 -5.34
CA ALA A 67 6.32 -15.17 -6.43
C ALA A 67 5.53 -16.47 -6.17
N PHE A 68 4.82 -16.55 -5.05
CA PHE A 68 4.03 -17.74 -4.68
C PHE A 68 2.61 -17.72 -5.21
N ASN A 69 1.94 -16.55 -5.17
CA ASN A 69 0.54 -16.42 -5.56
C ASN A 69 0.38 -15.93 -7.01
N GLY A 70 1.42 -15.34 -7.55
CA GLY A 70 1.43 -14.84 -8.92
C GLY A 70 2.37 -13.67 -9.11
N ILE A 71 2.44 -13.23 -10.37
CA ILE A 71 3.30 -12.13 -10.79
C ILE A 71 2.48 -11.22 -11.69
N LEU A 72 2.65 -9.92 -11.50
CA LEU A 72 2.17 -8.86 -12.39
C LEU A 72 3.38 -8.28 -13.11
N LEU A 73 3.46 -8.48 -14.41
CA LEU A 73 4.47 -7.88 -15.27
C LEU A 73 3.86 -6.68 -15.97
N MET A 74 4.46 -5.52 -15.77
CA MET A 74 4.08 -4.28 -16.44
C MET A 74 5.24 -3.83 -17.32
N ASN A 75 5.00 -3.75 -18.62
CA ASN A 75 6.00 -3.33 -19.59
C ASN A 75 5.66 -1.95 -20.13
N SER A 76 6.64 -1.07 -20.18
CA SER A 76 6.49 0.30 -20.65
C SER A 76 6.74 0.41 -22.18
N LYS A 77 6.20 1.48 -22.76
CA LYS A 77 6.40 1.82 -24.18
C LYS A 77 7.85 2.18 -24.46
N ASN A 78 8.45 1.54 -25.48
CA ASN A 78 9.80 1.86 -25.94
C ASN A 78 9.74 3.14 -26.82
N PRO A 79 10.60 4.15 -26.60
CA PRO A 79 10.58 5.40 -27.36
C PRO A 79 11.05 5.27 -28.82
N PHE A 80 11.68 4.18 -29.21
CA PHE A 80 11.95 3.91 -30.62
C PHE A 80 10.66 3.68 -31.41
N ASP A 81 9.66 3.05 -30.77
CA ASP A 81 8.41 2.65 -31.41
C ASP A 81 7.25 3.61 -31.08
N TYR A 82 7.26 4.19 -29.90
CA TYR A 82 6.20 5.07 -29.37
C TYR A 82 6.73 6.48 -29.09
N GLN A 83 6.69 7.32 -30.10
CA GLN A 83 7.17 8.72 -30.05
C GLN A 83 6.03 9.70 -29.83
N GLY A 84 6.40 10.92 -29.47
CA GLY A 84 5.49 12.05 -29.30
C GLY A 84 5.14 12.36 -27.85
N LEU A 85 4.25 13.34 -27.68
CA LEU A 85 3.72 13.78 -26.39
C LEU A 85 2.35 13.16 -26.17
N SER A 86 2.15 12.54 -25.01
CA SER A 86 0.85 12.06 -24.55
C SER A 86 0.55 12.66 -23.19
N GLY A 87 -0.68 13.07 -22.97
CA GLY A 87 -1.12 13.60 -21.68
C GLY A 87 -2.52 13.14 -21.34
N GLN A 88 -2.78 13.00 -20.03
CA GLN A 88 -4.07 12.64 -19.48
C GLN A 88 -4.31 13.45 -18.22
N TYR A 89 -5.51 14.00 -18.08
CA TYR A 89 -5.98 14.62 -16.85
C TYR A 89 -7.32 14.04 -16.46
N LYS A 90 -7.42 13.53 -15.26
CA LYS A 90 -8.66 13.04 -14.67
C LYS A 90 -9.01 13.90 -13.46
N ARG A 91 -10.28 14.26 -13.33
CA ARG A 91 -10.86 14.87 -12.15
C ARG A 91 -12.14 14.13 -11.81
N GLY A 92 -12.32 13.84 -10.56
CA GLY A 92 -13.49 13.13 -10.07
C GLY A 92 -13.80 13.47 -8.63
N ILE A 93 -14.80 12.80 -8.09
CA ILE A 93 -15.22 12.90 -6.70
C ILE A 93 -15.23 11.49 -6.14
N THR A 94 -14.62 11.30 -4.97
CA THR A 94 -14.79 10.13 -4.12
C THR A 94 -15.83 10.47 -3.06
N SER A 95 -16.82 9.62 -2.87
CA SER A 95 -17.90 9.85 -1.90
C SER A 95 -18.07 8.65 -0.99
N SER A 96 -18.17 8.89 0.30
CA SER A 96 -18.53 7.89 1.30
C SER A 96 -19.26 8.52 2.48
N ASP A 97 -20.06 7.72 3.20
CA ASP A 97 -20.82 8.22 4.35
C ASP A 97 -19.90 8.79 5.45
N ALA A 98 -18.71 8.22 5.63
CA ALA A 98 -17.78 8.63 6.68
C ALA A 98 -16.93 9.85 6.32
N SER A 99 -16.55 10.03 5.04
CA SER A 99 -15.66 11.11 4.62
C SER A 99 -16.34 12.23 3.82
N GLY A 100 -17.62 12.05 3.43
CA GLY A 100 -18.32 12.95 2.52
C GLY A 100 -17.76 12.93 1.11
N ASP A 101 -18.00 14.01 0.36
CA ASP A 101 -17.52 14.18 -1.01
C ASP A 101 -16.16 14.83 -1.02
N ASN A 102 -15.19 14.20 -1.69
CA ASN A 102 -13.82 14.66 -1.77
C ASN A 102 -13.34 14.69 -3.22
N GLU A 103 -12.59 15.72 -3.58
CA GLU A 103 -12.02 15.84 -4.92
C GLU A 103 -10.87 14.86 -5.12
N TYR A 104 -10.82 14.32 -6.33
CA TYR A 104 -9.75 13.49 -6.86
C TYR A 104 -9.22 14.08 -8.15
N GLN A 105 -7.91 14.11 -8.31
CA GLN A 105 -7.24 14.53 -9.54
C GLN A 105 -6.04 13.65 -9.85
N ASP A 106 -5.84 13.40 -11.14
CA ASP A 106 -4.72 12.63 -11.67
C ASP A 106 -4.24 13.26 -12.98
N LEU A 107 -3.02 13.76 -13.00
CA LEU A 107 -2.34 14.32 -14.16
C LEU A 107 -1.21 13.40 -14.56
N GLN A 108 -1.15 13.03 -15.82
CA GLN A 108 -0.08 12.19 -16.37
C GLN A 108 0.40 12.77 -17.69
N ILE A 109 1.70 12.84 -17.88
CA ILE A 109 2.35 13.33 -19.09
C ILE A 109 3.47 12.35 -19.46
N ARG A 110 3.50 11.97 -20.72
CA ARG A 110 4.56 11.16 -21.32
C ARG A 110 5.11 11.85 -22.54
N TRP A 111 6.43 11.90 -22.65
CA TRP A 111 7.12 12.31 -23.86
C TRP A 111 8.13 11.25 -24.26
N GLY A 112 8.12 10.83 -25.53
CA GLY A 112 9.07 9.90 -26.12
C GLY A 112 9.62 10.47 -27.41
N HIS A 113 10.94 10.38 -27.61
CA HIS A 113 11.58 10.89 -28.79
C HIS A 113 12.73 9.99 -29.25
N LYS A 114 12.75 9.75 -30.56
CA LYS A 114 13.84 9.05 -31.25
C LYS A 114 14.74 10.10 -31.90
N PHE A 115 15.94 10.30 -31.38
CA PHE A 115 16.91 11.27 -31.91
C PHE A 115 17.59 10.74 -33.18
N SER A 116 17.80 9.45 -33.27
CA SER A 116 18.38 8.75 -34.41
C SER A 116 17.99 7.27 -34.39
N ASP A 117 18.35 6.52 -35.42
CA ASP A 117 18.11 5.06 -35.40
C ASP A 117 18.87 4.33 -34.29
N LYS A 118 19.84 5.02 -33.64
CA LYS A 118 20.66 4.46 -32.56
C LYS A 118 20.30 5.00 -31.17
N LEU A 119 19.59 6.13 -31.05
CA LEU A 119 19.36 6.79 -29.77
C LEU A 119 17.93 7.28 -29.62
N ALA A 120 17.28 6.85 -28.55
CA ALA A 120 15.96 7.30 -28.19
C ALA A 120 15.86 7.53 -26.67
N MET A 121 14.92 8.37 -26.26
CA MET A 121 14.70 8.74 -24.87
C MET A 121 13.19 8.88 -24.59
N LYS A 122 12.79 8.58 -23.36
CA LYS A 122 11.48 8.93 -22.84
C LYS A 122 11.57 9.58 -21.46
N ILE A 123 10.56 10.39 -21.15
CA ILE A 123 10.35 11.00 -19.82
C ILE A 123 8.85 10.94 -19.55
N ASN A 124 8.51 10.54 -18.34
CA ASN A 124 7.14 10.52 -17.83
C ASN A 124 7.05 11.29 -16.53
N PHE A 125 5.91 11.90 -16.30
CA PHE A 125 5.56 12.55 -15.04
C PHE A 125 4.11 12.22 -14.71
N ALA A 126 3.84 11.96 -13.42
CA ALA A 126 2.48 11.83 -12.93
C ALA A 126 2.33 12.50 -11.56
N TYR A 127 1.15 13.09 -11.36
CA TYR A 127 0.70 13.65 -10.10
C TYR A 127 -0.72 13.20 -9.81
N LEU A 128 -0.90 12.51 -8.70
CA LEU A 128 -2.20 12.10 -8.21
C LEU A 128 -2.42 12.69 -6.83
N ARG A 129 -3.62 13.20 -6.58
CA ARG A 129 -4.07 13.59 -5.25
C ARG A 129 -5.56 13.30 -5.10
N GLY A 130 -5.90 12.74 -3.96
CA GLY A 130 -7.27 12.49 -3.55
C GLY A 130 -7.35 12.31 -2.04
N LYS A 131 -8.55 12.07 -1.53
CA LYS A 131 -8.76 11.64 -0.15
C LYS A 131 -9.20 10.19 -0.18
N ASP A 132 -8.52 9.37 0.61
CA ASP A 132 -8.82 7.96 0.80
C ASP A 132 -10.09 7.79 1.65
N TRP A 133 -10.65 6.60 1.64
CA TRP A 133 -11.80 6.28 2.47
C TRP A 133 -11.42 6.29 3.96
N VAL A 134 -12.37 6.67 4.79
CA VAL A 134 -12.22 6.68 6.24
C VAL A 134 -12.72 5.36 6.80
N ALA A 135 -11.88 4.66 7.53
CA ALA A 135 -12.27 3.47 8.26
C ALA A 135 -12.94 3.88 9.57
N ASN A 136 -14.17 3.45 9.79
CA ASN A 136 -14.99 3.87 10.92
C ASN A 136 -15.81 2.75 11.56
N SER A 137 -15.40 1.49 11.37
CA SER A 137 -16.10 0.35 12.01
C SER A 137 -15.79 0.32 13.51
N GLU A 138 -16.82 0.47 14.31
CA GLU A 138 -16.77 0.32 15.76
C GLU A 138 -17.15 -1.09 16.24
N VAL A 139 -17.30 -2.03 15.30
CA VAL A 139 -17.61 -3.43 15.64
C VAL A 139 -16.49 -4.00 16.46
N ASP A 140 -16.81 -4.73 17.53
CA ASP A 140 -15.81 -5.39 18.37
C ASP A 140 -15.01 -6.42 17.57
N ALA A 141 -13.70 -6.29 17.54
CA ALA A 141 -12.79 -7.10 16.72
C ALA A 141 -12.78 -8.58 17.12
N GLU A 142 -13.15 -8.89 18.35
CA GLU A 142 -13.25 -10.27 18.86
C GLU A 142 -14.68 -10.82 18.72
N GLY A 143 -15.64 -10.02 18.22
CA GLY A 143 -17.01 -10.44 18.05
C GLY A 143 -17.73 -10.72 19.37
N ARG A 144 -17.31 -10.07 20.47
CA ARG A 144 -17.91 -10.27 21.79
C ARG A 144 -19.30 -9.67 21.85
N LEU A 145 -20.16 -10.33 22.63
CA LEU A 145 -21.55 -9.94 22.81
C LEU A 145 -21.76 -9.48 24.27
N ASP A 146 -22.73 -8.62 24.45
CA ASP A 146 -23.23 -8.25 25.78
C ASP A 146 -24.11 -9.36 26.37
N GLU A 147 -24.64 -9.14 27.56
CA GLU A 147 -25.53 -10.09 28.26
C GLU A 147 -26.85 -10.38 27.51
N ASN A 148 -27.25 -9.54 26.56
CA ASN A 148 -28.42 -9.68 25.73
C ASN A 148 -28.12 -10.34 24.36
N GLY A 149 -26.86 -10.72 24.09
CA GLY A 149 -26.43 -11.29 22.82
C GLY A 149 -26.25 -10.24 21.72
N ILE A 150 -26.09 -8.95 22.07
CA ILE A 150 -25.85 -7.84 21.14
C ILE A 150 -24.35 -7.55 21.13
N GLY A 151 -23.79 -7.25 19.95
CA GLY A 151 -22.37 -6.90 19.81
C GLY A 151 -21.97 -5.76 20.74
N LEU A 152 -20.79 -5.88 21.35
CA LEU A 152 -20.28 -4.84 22.22
C LEU A 152 -20.15 -3.53 21.45
N THR A 153 -20.45 -2.44 22.13
CA THR A 153 -20.27 -1.09 21.61
C THR A 153 -19.15 -0.40 22.38
N ARG A 154 -18.69 0.74 21.89
CA ARG A 154 -17.66 1.57 22.52
C ARG A 154 -18.00 2.00 23.97
N ALA A 155 -19.25 1.86 24.39
CA ALA A 155 -19.66 2.10 25.79
C ALA A 155 -19.25 0.96 26.74
N ALA A 156 -18.91 -0.21 26.23
CA ALA A 156 -18.45 -1.33 27.05
C ALA A 156 -16.99 -1.11 27.47
N TYR A 157 -16.70 -1.38 28.75
CA TYR A 157 -15.36 -1.17 29.33
C TYR A 157 -14.26 -2.04 28.76
N ASN A 158 -14.59 -3.12 28.06
CA ASN A 158 -13.63 -4.05 27.43
C ASN A 158 -13.77 -4.08 25.91
N HIS A 159 -14.35 -3.06 25.29
CA HIS A 159 -14.50 -2.95 23.85
C HIS A 159 -13.14 -2.83 23.16
N ASN A 160 -13.00 -3.47 21.99
CA ASN A 160 -11.86 -3.39 21.10
C ASN A 160 -12.41 -3.26 19.66
N GLY A 161 -12.54 -2.05 19.18
CA GLY A 161 -13.18 -1.77 17.88
C GLY A 161 -12.23 -1.98 16.71
N ILE A 162 -12.74 -2.54 15.61
CA ILE A 162 -11.93 -2.82 14.40
C ILE A 162 -11.17 -1.58 13.91
N ASN A 163 -11.81 -0.40 13.93
CA ASN A 163 -11.18 0.86 13.51
C ASN A 163 -11.13 1.89 14.64
N ILE A 164 -10.96 1.43 15.87
CA ILE A 164 -10.62 2.22 17.03
C ILE A 164 -9.17 1.85 17.40
N TYR A 165 -8.29 2.83 17.50
CA TYR A 165 -6.86 2.58 17.62
C TYR A 165 -6.37 2.90 19.03
N GLY A 166 -5.72 1.92 19.65
CA GLY A 166 -5.20 2.00 21.02
C GLY A 166 -6.14 1.47 22.09
N ASP A 167 -7.37 1.07 21.76
CA ASP A 167 -8.32 0.42 22.66
C ASP A 167 -8.01 -1.08 22.87
N GLU A 168 -7.18 -1.67 22.01
CA GLU A 168 -6.64 -3.02 22.21
C GLU A 168 -5.78 -3.15 23.47
N VAL A 169 -5.33 -2.05 24.02
CA VAL A 169 -4.56 -2.02 25.27
C VAL A 169 -5.51 -2.14 26.46
N ALA A 170 -5.56 -3.34 27.03
CA ALA A 170 -6.45 -3.68 28.12
C ALA A 170 -5.68 -4.26 29.32
N ALA A 171 -6.21 -4.09 30.53
CA ALA A 171 -5.67 -4.66 31.73
C ALA A 171 -6.77 -5.12 32.69
N ASP A 172 -6.54 -6.20 33.44
CA ASP A 172 -7.36 -6.57 34.60
C ASP A 172 -7.08 -5.59 35.76
N ILE A 173 -8.09 -4.81 36.14
CA ILE A 173 -7.93 -3.80 37.18
C ILE A 173 -7.62 -4.40 38.57
N ASN A 174 -8.07 -5.64 38.84
CA ASN A 174 -7.69 -6.35 40.07
C ASN A 174 -6.21 -6.72 40.04
N GLY A 175 -5.71 -7.25 38.92
CA GLY A 175 -4.29 -7.58 38.74
C GLY A 175 -3.39 -6.34 38.88
N VAL A 176 -3.82 -5.20 38.34
CA VAL A 176 -3.12 -3.91 38.54
C VAL A 176 -3.10 -3.51 40.03
N ALA A 177 -4.23 -3.66 40.73
CA ALA A 177 -4.29 -3.35 42.16
C ALA A 177 -3.34 -4.26 42.98
N GLN A 178 -3.31 -5.56 42.71
CA GLN A 178 -2.37 -6.49 43.37
C GLN A 178 -0.91 -6.10 43.12
N LEU A 179 -0.59 -5.70 41.88
CA LEU A 179 0.76 -5.25 41.55
C LEU A 179 1.13 -4.00 42.33
N LEU A 180 0.23 -3.00 42.42
CA LEU A 180 0.46 -1.79 43.17
C LEU A 180 0.60 -2.05 44.65
N GLU A 181 -0.19 -2.97 45.25
CA GLU A 181 -0.02 -3.42 46.63
C GLU A 181 1.38 -4.05 46.86
N SER A 182 1.79 -4.94 45.97
CA SER A 182 3.09 -5.62 46.07
C SER A 182 4.27 -4.66 46.00
N MET A 183 4.09 -3.55 45.27
CA MET A 183 5.08 -2.47 45.16
C MET A 183 5.01 -1.44 46.32
N GLY A 184 4.05 -1.57 47.23
CA GLY A 184 3.82 -0.62 48.31
C GLY A 184 3.27 0.72 47.85
N LEU A 185 2.74 0.81 46.64
CA LEU A 185 2.15 2.03 46.04
C LEU A 185 0.65 2.16 46.30
N ALA A 186 0.01 1.10 46.80
CA ALA A 186 -1.38 1.08 47.23
C ALA A 186 -1.52 0.45 48.62
N PRO A 187 -2.57 0.81 49.40
CA PRO A 187 -2.85 0.24 50.71
C PRO A 187 -3.06 -1.28 50.62
N ALA A 188 -2.54 -2.01 51.59
CA ALA A 188 -2.72 -3.48 51.66
C ALA A 188 -4.22 -3.82 51.76
N GLY A 189 -4.64 -4.79 50.95
CA GLY A 189 -6.02 -5.27 50.89
C GLY A 189 -6.93 -4.53 49.91
N ILE A 190 -6.44 -3.49 49.18
CA ILE A 190 -7.25 -2.76 48.19
C ILE A 190 -7.71 -3.66 47.05
N SER A 191 -6.87 -4.62 46.64
CA SER A 191 -7.20 -5.56 45.57
C SER A 191 -8.41 -6.45 45.91
N SER A 192 -8.64 -6.73 47.20
CA SER A 192 -9.81 -7.52 47.60
C SER A 192 -11.15 -6.76 47.42
N LEU A 193 -11.11 -5.43 47.28
CA LEU A 193 -12.26 -4.57 47.08
C LEU A 193 -12.52 -4.29 45.57
N ILE A 194 -11.59 -4.61 44.72
CA ILE A 194 -11.65 -4.36 43.28
C ILE A 194 -12.03 -5.65 42.56
N PRO A 195 -13.09 -5.67 41.73
CA PRO A 195 -13.44 -6.85 40.95
C PRO A 195 -12.39 -7.15 39.89
N SER A 196 -12.24 -8.43 39.54
CA SER A 196 -11.44 -8.83 38.36
C SER A 196 -12.26 -8.51 37.10
N VAL A 197 -11.89 -7.42 36.45
CA VAL A 197 -12.55 -6.92 35.24
C VAL A 197 -11.49 -6.37 34.32
N THR A 198 -11.51 -6.84 33.08
CA THR A 198 -10.63 -6.30 32.03
C THR A 198 -11.21 -4.99 31.53
N VAL A 199 -10.39 -3.94 31.54
CA VAL A 199 -10.74 -2.60 31.06
C VAL A 199 -9.80 -2.22 29.94
N SER A 200 -10.36 -1.84 28.81
CA SER A 200 -9.66 -1.32 27.64
C SER A 200 -9.55 0.21 27.71
N ARG A 201 -8.59 0.76 26.99
CA ARG A 201 -8.53 2.20 26.74
C ARG A 201 -9.67 2.62 25.82
N THR A 202 -10.05 3.89 25.86
CA THR A 202 -11.09 4.44 24.98
C THR A 202 -10.70 4.44 23.50
N GLY A 203 -9.40 4.54 23.21
CA GLY A 203 -8.87 4.58 21.84
C GLY A 203 -9.23 5.86 21.07
N TYR A 204 -8.75 5.94 19.85
CA TYR A 204 -8.92 7.07 18.92
C TYR A 204 -9.62 6.62 17.64
N ASN A 205 -10.41 7.49 17.03
CA ASN A 205 -10.94 7.28 15.69
C ASN A 205 -9.84 7.56 14.66
N GLU A 206 -9.93 6.95 13.49
CA GLU A 206 -8.95 7.14 12.41
C GLU A 206 -8.87 8.61 11.96
N VAL A 207 -9.99 9.32 11.94
CA VAL A 207 -10.05 10.75 11.56
C VAL A 207 -9.26 11.66 12.49
N ASP A 208 -8.96 11.22 13.71
CA ASP A 208 -8.18 11.97 14.68
C ASP A 208 -6.67 11.71 14.54
N LEU A 209 -6.28 10.71 13.75
CA LEU A 209 -4.91 10.23 13.64
C LEU A 209 -4.25 10.58 12.29
N THR A 210 -5.03 10.73 11.22
CA THR A 210 -4.51 11.01 9.88
C THR A 210 -5.47 11.88 9.06
N ASP A 211 -4.93 12.60 8.08
CA ASP A 211 -5.71 13.47 7.18
C ASP A 211 -6.35 12.74 5.99
N HIS A 212 -6.07 11.44 5.83
CA HIS A 212 -6.54 10.59 4.73
C HIS A 212 -6.13 11.06 3.34
N ILE A 213 -5.16 11.94 3.20
CA ILE A 213 -4.70 12.40 1.90
C ILE A 213 -3.83 11.30 1.25
N ALA A 214 -4.25 10.86 0.07
CA ALA A 214 -3.43 10.06 -0.82
C ALA A 214 -2.81 11.00 -1.87
N GLU A 215 -1.49 11.14 -1.86
CA GLU A 215 -0.75 11.95 -2.82
C GLU A 215 0.41 11.14 -3.39
N SER A 216 0.60 11.19 -4.70
CA SER A 216 1.71 10.56 -5.39
C SER A 216 2.27 11.50 -6.45
N LYS A 217 3.58 11.69 -6.42
CA LYS A 217 4.37 12.38 -7.45
C LYS A 217 5.37 11.39 -8.01
N LYS A 218 5.35 11.18 -9.31
CA LYS A 218 6.24 10.23 -9.97
C LYS A 218 6.92 10.86 -11.15
N ALA A 219 8.18 10.52 -11.35
CA ALA A 219 8.89 10.78 -12.58
C ALA A 219 9.70 9.54 -12.96
N ASP A 220 9.61 9.15 -14.20
CA ASP A 220 10.46 8.10 -14.75
C ASP A 220 11.04 8.52 -16.09
N TRP A 221 12.20 8.01 -16.39
CA TRP A 221 12.91 8.31 -17.64
C TRP A 221 13.65 7.07 -18.13
N GLY A 222 13.85 7.01 -19.44
CA GLY A 222 14.58 5.94 -20.09
C GLY A 222 15.43 6.47 -21.22
N LEU A 223 16.71 6.05 -21.27
CA LEU A 223 17.62 6.26 -22.36
C LEU A 223 17.92 4.93 -23.02
N TYR A 224 17.74 4.84 -24.32
CA TYR A 224 17.86 3.61 -25.10
C TYR A 224 18.87 3.81 -26.22
N TYR A 225 19.83 2.90 -26.33
CA TYR A 225 20.91 2.97 -27.32
C TYR A 225 21.07 1.63 -28.08
N ARG A 226 20.95 1.68 -29.42
CA ARG A 226 21.11 0.57 -30.36
C ARG A 226 22.36 0.81 -31.21
N PRO A 227 23.57 0.41 -30.76
CA PRO A 227 24.82 0.71 -31.47
C PRO A 227 24.98 -0.05 -32.79
N ILE A 228 24.41 -1.23 -32.91
CA ILE A 228 24.62 -2.16 -34.02
C ILE A 228 23.42 -2.12 -34.96
N GLU A 229 23.63 -1.75 -36.19
CA GLU A 229 22.58 -1.76 -37.23
C GLU A 229 22.15 -3.18 -37.55
N ASN A 230 20.88 -3.36 -37.86
CA ASN A 230 20.24 -4.66 -38.16
C ASN A 230 20.42 -5.73 -37.05
N SER A 231 20.56 -5.31 -35.83
CA SER A 231 20.63 -6.16 -34.65
C SER A 231 19.63 -5.71 -33.58
N ASN A 232 19.11 -6.65 -32.81
CA ASN A 232 18.25 -6.39 -31.66
C ASN A 232 19.08 -6.05 -30.39
N PHE A 233 20.36 -5.76 -30.54
CA PHE A 233 21.20 -5.32 -29.42
C PHE A 233 20.77 -3.93 -28.95
N GLU A 234 20.33 -3.83 -27.71
CA GLU A 234 19.89 -2.60 -27.05
C GLU A 234 20.51 -2.49 -25.67
N LEU A 235 21.13 -1.35 -25.40
CA LEU A 235 21.53 -0.94 -24.07
C LEU A 235 20.52 0.10 -23.57
N SER A 236 19.94 -0.12 -22.40
CA SER A 236 19.01 0.84 -21.80
C SER A 236 19.41 1.20 -20.38
N TYR A 237 19.14 2.46 -20.03
CA TYR A 237 19.17 2.96 -18.66
C TYR A 237 17.80 3.52 -18.31
N ILE A 238 17.19 2.99 -17.27
CA ILE A 238 15.87 3.39 -16.78
C ILE A 238 16.03 3.89 -15.35
N GLY A 239 15.52 5.08 -15.09
CA GLY A 239 15.42 5.66 -13.76
C GLY A 239 13.98 5.94 -13.39
N LYS A 240 13.66 5.75 -12.11
CA LYS A 240 12.37 6.07 -11.51
C LYS A 240 12.56 6.82 -10.22
N TRP A 241 11.69 7.78 -9.99
CA TRP A 241 11.54 8.52 -8.75
C TRP A 241 10.08 8.59 -8.37
N GLY A 242 9.79 8.34 -7.11
CA GLY A 242 8.45 8.49 -6.55
C GLY A 242 8.51 9.12 -5.18
N SER A 243 7.53 9.97 -4.89
CA SER A 243 7.29 10.57 -3.59
C SER A 243 5.81 10.71 -3.33
N GLY A 244 5.41 10.59 -2.07
CA GLY A 244 4.01 10.77 -1.72
C GLY A 244 3.66 10.24 -0.34
N GLN A 245 2.35 10.18 -0.10
CA GLN A 245 1.74 9.62 1.11
C GLN A 245 0.48 8.83 0.74
N THR A 246 0.16 7.83 1.54
CA THR A 246 -1.04 7.01 1.35
C THR A 246 -1.37 6.23 2.61
N LEU A 247 -2.62 5.82 2.74
CA LEU A 247 -3.01 4.82 3.72
C LEU A 247 -2.94 3.44 3.09
N TYR A 248 -2.32 2.51 3.77
CA TYR A 248 -2.18 1.14 3.32
C TYR A 248 -2.91 0.19 4.27
N GLN A 249 -3.82 -0.61 3.72
CA GLN A 249 -4.54 -1.62 4.46
C GLN A 249 -3.89 -2.99 4.26
N ALA A 250 -3.31 -3.51 5.32
CA ALA A 250 -2.86 -4.89 5.43
C ALA A 250 -3.61 -5.55 6.59
N THR A 251 -2.95 -6.37 7.40
CA THR A 251 -3.47 -6.85 8.69
C THR A 251 -3.77 -5.66 9.61
N ASN A 252 -2.87 -4.68 9.62
CA ASN A 252 -3.06 -3.39 10.26
C ASN A 252 -3.21 -2.30 9.21
N ARG A 253 -3.85 -1.20 9.60
CA ARG A 253 -3.89 0.00 8.76
C ARG A 253 -2.67 0.86 9.06
N LEU A 254 -1.95 1.25 8.02
CA LEU A 254 -0.69 1.97 8.12
C LEU A 254 -0.80 3.31 7.39
N SER A 255 -0.37 4.39 8.02
CA SER A 255 -0.12 5.67 7.35
C SER A 255 1.31 5.69 6.85
N ILE A 256 1.49 5.84 5.55
CA ILE A 256 2.79 6.01 4.91
C ILE A 256 2.90 7.49 4.58
N GLU A 257 3.81 8.16 5.24
CA GLU A 257 4.03 9.60 5.09
C GLU A 257 5.48 9.87 4.62
N ASP A 258 5.68 10.97 3.92
CA ASP A 258 7.00 11.42 3.43
C ASP A 258 7.78 10.33 2.66
N PHE A 259 7.04 9.45 1.96
CA PHE A 259 7.66 8.40 1.17
C PHE A 259 8.49 9.00 0.04
N ILE A 260 9.74 8.58 -0.08
CA ILE A 260 10.61 8.89 -1.22
C ILE A 260 11.36 7.63 -1.60
N MET A 261 11.34 7.30 -2.88
CA MET A 261 12.08 6.17 -3.42
C MET A 261 12.62 6.47 -4.82
N THR A 262 13.83 5.98 -5.09
CA THR A 262 14.44 5.97 -6.42
C THR A 262 14.84 4.56 -6.79
N GLN A 263 14.70 4.24 -8.08
CA GLN A 263 15.17 2.98 -8.64
C GLN A 263 15.93 3.26 -9.94
N HIS A 264 16.98 2.49 -10.18
CA HIS A 264 17.79 2.60 -11.39
C HIS A 264 18.07 1.21 -11.94
N LYS A 265 17.94 1.06 -13.27
CA LYS A 265 18.23 -0.18 -13.99
C LYS A 265 19.11 0.12 -15.20
N ILE A 266 20.15 -0.68 -15.39
CA ILE A 266 20.88 -0.79 -16.65
C ILE A 266 20.58 -2.18 -17.21
N GLU A 267 20.23 -2.24 -18.48
CA GLU A 267 19.87 -3.49 -19.13
C GLU A 267 20.56 -3.58 -20.48
N VAL A 268 21.07 -4.76 -20.79
CA VAL A 268 21.60 -5.13 -22.11
C VAL A 268 20.73 -6.24 -22.66
N LYS A 269 20.11 -6.00 -23.80
CA LYS A 269 19.28 -6.99 -24.50
C LYS A 269 19.91 -7.36 -25.84
N ASN A 270 19.81 -8.63 -26.21
CA ASN A 270 20.15 -9.16 -27.52
C ASN A 270 19.33 -10.44 -27.74
N ASP A 271 19.23 -10.92 -28.98
CA ASP A 271 18.53 -12.18 -29.30
C ASP A 271 19.08 -13.41 -28.54
N ASN A 272 20.34 -13.37 -28.11
CA ASN A 272 21.02 -14.45 -27.39
C ASN A 272 21.18 -14.22 -25.89
N TYR A 273 20.90 -13.00 -25.39
CA TYR A 273 21.09 -12.62 -24.00
C TYR A 273 19.97 -11.69 -23.56
N PHE A 274 19.33 -12.02 -22.45
CA PHE A 274 18.24 -11.25 -21.81
C PHE A 274 18.34 -11.34 -20.28
#